data_a71711243e54e68c9b4484c1c69ea02e
#
_entry.id   a71711243e54e68c9b4484c1c69ea02e
#
_cell.length_a   1.000
_cell.length_b   1.000
_cell.length_c   1.000
_cell.angle_alpha   90.00
_cell.angle_beta   90.00
_cell.angle_gamma   90.00
#
_symmetry.space_group_name_H-M   'P 1'
#
loop_
_entity.id
_entity.type
_entity.pdbx_description
1 polymer ?
#
loop_
_entity_poly.entity_id
_entity_poly.type
_entity_poly.pdbx_seq_one_letter_code
_entity_poly.pdbx_strand_id
1 'polypeptide(L)' 'MPYIEVKAVEQRFENPESARKLIAALTDAACTVFGEEARAHIWVVVDGVPASRFGVAGKPLA' A
#
# COMPACT_ATOMS: atom_id res chain seq x y z
N MET A 1 -11.04 -13.11 -4.46
CA MET A 1 -9.78 -12.85 -3.75
C MET A 1 -9.52 -11.36 -3.73
N PRO A 2 -9.60 -10.67 -2.52
CA PRO A 2 -9.35 -9.23 -2.45
C PRO A 2 -7.89 -8.88 -2.75
N TYR A 3 -7.70 -7.82 -3.52
CA TYR A 3 -6.38 -7.31 -3.85
C TYR A 3 -6.36 -5.81 -3.57
N ILE A 4 -5.38 -5.37 -2.77
CA ILE A 4 -5.24 -3.97 -2.39
C ILE A 4 -3.86 -3.50 -2.83
N GLU A 5 -3.83 -2.40 -3.54
CA GLU A 5 -2.57 -1.82 -3.99
C GLU A 5 -2.46 -0.38 -3.51
N VAL A 6 -1.30 -0.05 -2.94
CA VAL A 6 -1.02 1.31 -2.50
C VAL A 6 0.25 1.78 -3.19
N LYS A 7 0.17 2.94 -3.82
CA LYS A 7 1.35 3.62 -4.37
C LYS A 7 1.55 4.92 -3.63
N ALA A 8 2.78 5.18 -3.23
CA ALA A 8 3.15 6.43 -2.56
C ALA A 8 4.53 6.82 -3.04
N VAL A 9 4.93 8.07 -2.78
CA VAL A 9 6.30 8.46 -3.09
C VAL A 9 7.25 7.60 -2.27
N GLU A 10 8.37 7.22 -2.86
CA GLU A 10 9.26 6.22 -2.27
C GLU A 10 9.80 6.61 -0.89
N GLN A 11 9.89 7.91 -0.59
CA GLN A 11 10.34 8.37 0.72
C GLN A 11 9.47 7.86 1.87
N ARG A 12 8.20 7.56 1.59
CA ARG A 12 7.31 7.02 2.61
C ARG A 12 7.73 5.63 3.07
N PHE A 13 8.53 4.93 2.26
CA PHE A 13 8.93 3.55 2.54
C PHE A 13 10.43 3.41 2.75
N GLU A 14 11.14 4.49 3.08
CA GLU A 14 12.56 4.40 3.41
C GLU A 14 12.80 3.51 4.61
N ASN A 15 11.91 3.56 5.59
CA ASN A 15 11.98 2.65 6.73
C ASN A 15 11.26 1.35 6.34
N PRO A 16 11.97 0.20 6.34
CA PRO A 16 11.35 -1.08 5.95
C PRO A 16 10.12 -1.44 6.78
N GLU A 17 10.04 -0.95 8.02
CA GLU A 17 8.89 -1.21 8.87
C GLU A 17 7.61 -0.53 8.39
N SER A 18 7.73 0.56 7.63
CA SER A 18 6.56 1.27 7.14
C SER A 18 5.72 0.39 6.18
N ALA A 19 6.38 -0.28 5.23
CA ALA A 19 5.69 -1.17 4.32
C ALA A 19 5.06 -2.34 5.08
N ARG A 20 5.80 -2.94 6.02
CA ARG A 20 5.31 -4.06 6.80
C ARG A 20 4.06 -3.69 7.59
N LYS A 21 4.12 -2.54 8.28
CA LYS A 21 2.98 -2.08 9.10
C LYS A 21 1.78 -1.75 8.24
N LEU A 22 2.00 -1.14 7.09
CA LEU A 22 0.90 -0.77 6.20
C LEU A 22 0.22 -2.03 5.64
N ILE A 23 1.00 -3.02 5.23
CA ILE A 23 0.46 -4.29 4.75
C ILE A 23 -0.42 -4.93 5.82
N ALA A 24 0.08 -4.99 7.06
CA ALA A 24 -0.66 -5.59 8.16
C ALA A 24 -1.95 -4.81 8.45
N ALA A 25 -1.86 -3.47 8.49
CA ALA A 25 -3.02 -2.63 8.80
C ALA A 25 -4.10 -2.73 7.72
N LEU A 26 -3.72 -2.76 6.45
CA LEU A 26 -4.68 -2.88 5.36
C LEU A 26 -5.33 -4.25 5.36
N THR A 27 -4.56 -5.30 5.66
CA THR A 27 -5.11 -6.65 5.79
C THR A 27 -6.13 -6.70 6.93
N ASP A 28 -5.79 -6.12 8.08
CA ASP A 28 -6.71 -6.08 9.23
C ASP A 28 -8.00 -5.32 8.88
N ALA A 29 -7.87 -4.19 8.19
CA ALA A 29 -9.03 -3.41 7.78
C ALA A 29 -9.94 -4.20 6.85
N ALA A 30 -9.38 -4.93 5.90
CA ALA A 30 -10.16 -5.76 4.99
C ALA A 30 -10.88 -6.87 5.74
N CYS A 31 -10.23 -7.48 6.74
CA CYS A 31 -10.85 -8.52 7.56
C CYS A 31 -12.01 -7.98 8.38
N THR A 32 -11.97 -6.71 8.75
CA THR A 32 -13.09 -6.08 9.47
C THR A 32 -14.37 -6.13 8.64
N VAL A 33 -14.23 -6.06 7.32
CA VAL A 33 -15.38 -6.06 6.41
C VAL A 33 -15.74 -7.47 5.95
N PHE A 34 -14.72 -8.27 5.58
CA PHE A 34 -14.96 -9.57 4.93
C PHE A 34 -14.95 -10.76 5.89
N GLY A 35 -14.52 -10.56 7.14
CA GLY A 35 -14.38 -11.63 8.10
C GLY A 35 -12.95 -12.13 8.19
N GLU A 36 -12.63 -12.76 9.32
CA GLU A 36 -11.26 -13.20 9.61
C GLU A 36 -10.83 -14.35 8.70
N GLU A 37 -11.75 -15.16 8.23
CA GLU A 37 -11.44 -16.26 7.32
C GLU A 37 -10.96 -15.78 5.96
N ALA A 38 -11.19 -14.50 5.61
CA ALA A 38 -10.69 -13.93 4.36
C ALA A 38 -9.19 -13.63 4.40
N ARG A 39 -8.59 -13.58 5.59
CA ARG A 39 -7.20 -13.12 5.76
C ARG A 39 -6.23 -13.86 4.85
N ALA A 40 -6.37 -15.16 4.72
CA ALA A 40 -5.47 -15.98 3.90
C ALA A 40 -5.58 -15.68 2.40
N HIS A 41 -6.60 -14.95 2.00
CA HIS A 41 -6.88 -14.66 0.59
C HIS A 41 -6.70 -13.18 0.23
N ILE A 42 -6.33 -12.34 1.20
CA ILE A 42 -6.13 -10.90 0.97
C ILE A 42 -4.70 -10.66 0.55
N TRP A 43 -4.54 -10.05 -0.60
CA TRP A 43 -3.23 -9.71 -1.15
C TRP A 43 -3.05 -8.21 -1.07
N VAL A 44 -1.91 -7.76 -0.53
CA VAL A 44 -1.60 -6.34 -0.41
C VAL A 44 -0.24 -6.08 -1.03
N VAL A 45 -0.18 -5.10 -1.91
CA VAL A 45 1.07 -4.64 -2.52
C VAL A 45 1.25 -3.18 -2.17
N VAL A 46 2.42 -2.82 -1.65
CA VAL A 46 2.80 -1.43 -1.44
C VAL A 46 3.99 -1.13 -2.34
N ASP A 47 3.92 -0.02 -3.05
CA ASP A 47 4.91 0.32 -4.06
C ASP A 47 5.36 1.75 -3.84
N GLY A 48 6.68 1.92 -3.63
CA GLY A 48 7.29 3.24 -3.52
C GLY A 48 7.73 3.73 -4.89
N VAL A 49 7.12 4.81 -5.34
CA VAL A 49 7.37 5.36 -6.67
C VAL A 49 8.28 6.57 -6.55
N PRO A 50 9.34 6.68 -7.38
CA PRO A 50 10.16 7.88 -7.39
C PRO A 50 9.31 9.12 -7.65
N ALA A 51 9.60 10.20 -6.92
CA ALA A 51 8.83 11.44 -7.05
C ALA A 51 8.84 11.99 -8.48
N SER A 52 9.92 11.71 -9.23
CA SER A 52 10.03 12.14 -10.63
C SER A 52 9.02 11.44 -11.54
N ARG A 53 8.42 10.35 -11.08
CA ARG A 53 7.41 9.62 -11.85
C ARG A 53 6.02 9.72 -11.22
N PHE A 54 5.88 10.54 -10.20
CA PHE A 54 4.59 10.81 -9.56
C PHE A 54 4.12 12.19 -10.02
N GLY A 55 3.04 12.23 -10.75
CA GLY A 55 2.58 13.47 -11.36
C GLY A 55 1.30 14.00 -10.74
N VAL A 56 1.23 15.34 -10.59
CA VAL A 56 0.03 16.04 -10.17
C VAL A 56 -0.20 17.18 -11.14
N ALA A 57 -1.38 17.25 -11.71
CA ALA A 57 -1.76 18.31 -12.67
C ALA A 57 -0.79 18.40 -13.85
N GLY A 58 -0.26 17.25 -14.27
CA GLY A 58 0.64 17.17 -15.42
C GLY A 58 2.09 17.43 -15.10
N LYS A 59 2.44 17.60 -13.82
CA LYS A 59 3.82 17.91 -13.43
C LYS A 59 4.32 16.88 -12.43
N PRO A 60 5.56 16.42 -12.56
CA PRO A 60 6.13 15.51 -11.57
C PRO A 60 6.39 16.23 -10.26
N LEU A 61 6.41 15.47 -9.16
CA LEU A 61 6.64 16.02 -7.83
C LEU A 61 8.09 16.44 -7.59
N ALA A 62 9.00 15.95 -8.41
CA ALA A 62 10.43 16.32 -8.30
C ALA A 62 11.11 16.35 -9.65
#